data_53548b7b7fe4c5b9acb4ab0ed80423a3
#
_entry.id   53548b7b7fe4c5b9acb4ab0ed80423a3
#
_cell.length_a   1.000
_cell.length_b   1.000
_cell.length_c   1.000
_cell.angle_alpha   90.00
_cell.angle_beta   90.00
_cell.angle_gamma   90.00
#
_symmetry.space_group_name_H-M   'P 1'
#
loop_
_entity.id
_entity.type
_entity.pdbx_description
1 polymer ?
#
loop_
_entity_poly.entity_id
_entity_poly.type
_entity_poly.pdbx_seq_one_letter_code
_entity_poly.pdbx_strand_id
1 'polypeptide(L)'
;MYRIALSWDTKTLEVTNNRYTPAVIVVGCGGTGGFVADGLARLLPRAKCLVLIDMDTVEERNLNRQSFTAADVGLFKSEALAKRLAGKYGRPVQYSILPVGAGTLPGGIVVGCVDNGPARQAIADHLHDGQWWIDSGNGRNFGQVLMGNSKIEKLRPSFVAGLCCRLPLPIIQQPALLAQATRQRSCAEAVAADDQSPTINQAMGALVLEVVRRIIEGTCPWMQLYLDLDAGTLTPTMATPEVVSRLTEIKVSKLIEKERR
;
A
#
# COMPACT_ATOMS: atom_id res chain seq x y z
N MET A 1 -7.64 9.48 -20.05
CA MET A 1 -6.32 8.88 -19.74
C MET A 1 -5.77 9.62 -18.53
N TYR A 2 -5.92 9.09 -17.33
CA TYR A 2 -5.28 9.67 -16.15
C TYR A 2 -3.87 9.06 -16.05
N ARG A 3 -2.92 9.63 -16.78
CA ARG A 3 -1.53 9.45 -16.43
C ARG A 3 -1.34 10.12 -15.06
N ILE A 4 -1.12 9.33 -14.05
CA ILE A 4 -0.40 9.83 -12.89
C ILE A 4 1.02 10.05 -13.43
N ALA A 5 1.30 11.27 -13.91
CA ALA A 5 2.63 11.63 -14.38
C ALA A 5 3.55 11.83 -13.16
N LEU A 6 3.86 10.73 -12.51
CA LEU A 6 4.91 10.63 -11.54
C LEU A 6 6.13 10.14 -12.31
N SER A 7 6.84 11.01 -13.00
CA SER A 7 8.09 10.60 -13.60
C SER A 7 9.15 10.40 -12.52
N TRP A 8 9.87 9.30 -12.59
CA TRP A 8 11.07 9.05 -11.79
C TRP A 8 12.26 9.87 -12.33
N ASP A 9 12.08 10.54 -13.47
CA ASP A 9 13.12 11.35 -14.10
C ASP A 9 13.29 12.66 -13.34
N THR A 10 14.41 12.79 -12.65
CA THR A 10 14.80 13.98 -11.91
C THR A 10 15.13 15.19 -12.80
N LYS A 11 15.22 15.02 -14.13
CA LYS A 11 15.56 16.09 -15.07
C LYS A 11 14.35 16.87 -15.59
N THR A 12 13.14 16.34 -15.45
CA THR A 12 11.89 16.98 -15.92
C THR A 12 11.04 17.58 -14.81
N LEU A 13 11.59 17.75 -13.60
CA LEU A 13 10.96 18.52 -12.54
C LEU A 13 11.10 20.03 -12.79
N GLU A 14 10.68 20.51 -13.94
CA GLU A 14 10.16 21.86 -14.00
C GLU A 14 8.91 21.89 -13.13
N VAL A 15 9.02 22.65 -12.05
CA VAL A 15 7.93 22.97 -11.12
C VAL A 15 6.86 23.72 -11.90
N THR A 16 6.04 23.02 -12.65
CA THR A 16 4.75 23.57 -13.01
C THR A 16 4.00 23.69 -11.69
N ASN A 17 3.61 24.89 -11.35
CA ASN A 17 2.86 25.34 -10.16
C ASN A 17 1.52 24.61 -10.00
N ASN A 18 1.51 23.29 -10.07
CA ASN A 18 0.33 22.48 -9.91
C ASN A 18 0.21 22.10 -8.43
N ARG A 19 -0.72 22.72 -7.73
CA ARG A 19 -1.01 22.62 -6.29
C ARG A 19 -1.34 21.20 -5.79
N TYR A 20 -1.24 20.18 -6.63
CA TYR A 20 -1.50 18.78 -6.32
C TYR A 20 -0.32 17.88 -6.71
N THR A 21 0.74 17.93 -5.91
CA THR A 21 1.74 16.86 -5.98
C THR A 21 1.15 15.66 -5.25
N PRO A 22 0.76 14.56 -5.96
CA PRO A 22 0.15 13.43 -5.28
C PRO A 22 1.11 12.85 -4.25
N ALA A 23 0.61 12.65 -3.03
CA ALA A 23 1.35 12.05 -1.94
C ALA A 23 1.45 10.53 -2.10
N VAL A 24 2.43 9.92 -1.47
CA VAL A 24 2.40 8.49 -1.14
C VAL A 24 2.21 8.37 0.37
N ILE A 25 1.13 7.70 0.75
CA ILE A 25 0.71 7.58 2.15
C ILE A 25 0.91 6.12 2.56
N VAL A 26 1.69 5.88 3.61
CA VAL A 26 1.85 4.56 4.21
C VAL A 26 1.02 4.51 5.48
N VAL A 27 0.06 3.60 5.53
CA VAL A 27 -0.80 3.33 6.70
C VAL A 27 -0.35 2.02 7.32
N GLY A 28 0.07 2.08 8.58
CA GLY A 28 0.75 0.98 9.28
C GLY A 28 2.26 1.04 9.06
N CYS A 29 3.00 1.40 10.11
CA CYS A 29 4.45 1.57 10.11
C CYS A 29 5.17 0.42 10.86
N GLY A 30 4.54 -0.74 10.93
CA GLY A 30 5.11 -1.95 11.53
C GLY A 30 6.17 -2.62 10.67
N GLY A 31 6.15 -3.98 10.62
CA GLY A 31 7.12 -4.76 9.87
C GLY A 31 7.25 -4.35 8.40
N THR A 32 6.28 -4.72 7.58
CA THR A 32 6.28 -4.41 6.14
C THR A 32 6.28 -2.90 5.87
N GLY A 33 5.42 -2.14 6.58
CA GLY A 33 5.31 -0.69 6.37
C GLY A 33 6.58 0.08 6.66
N GLY A 34 7.39 -0.36 7.63
CA GLY A 34 8.71 0.21 7.91
C GLY A 34 9.67 0.09 6.73
N PHE A 35 9.75 -1.09 6.10
CA PHE A 35 10.58 -1.31 4.91
C PHE A 35 10.06 -0.55 3.68
N VAL A 36 8.73 -0.49 3.50
CA VAL A 36 8.10 0.32 2.45
C VAL A 36 8.44 1.79 2.64
N ALA A 37 8.28 2.34 3.84
CA ALA A 37 8.56 3.74 4.13
C ALA A 37 10.05 4.10 3.87
N ASP A 38 10.99 3.24 4.29
CA ASP A 38 12.43 3.46 4.02
C ASP A 38 12.72 3.44 2.51
N GLY A 39 12.18 2.46 1.79
CA GLY A 39 12.32 2.39 0.34
C GLY A 39 11.73 3.60 -0.39
N LEU A 40 10.54 4.04 -0.02
CA LEU A 40 9.88 5.22 -0.59
C LEU A 40 10.64 6.51 -0.28
N ALA A 41 11.13 6.67 0.95
CA ALA A 41 11.92 7.84 1.33
C ALA A 41 13.19 7.99 0.48
N ARG A 42 13.78 6.86 0.05
CA ARG A 42 14.94 6.82 -0.84
C ARG A 42 14.56 7.02 -2.31
N LEU A 43 13.50 6.36 -2.77
CA LEU A 43 13.18 6.24 -4.20
C LEU A 43 12.31 7.38 -4.73
N LEU A 44 11.42 7.94 -3.90
CA LEU A 44 10.54 9.01 -4.36
C LEU A 44 11.33 10.30 -4.63
N PRO A 45 11.01 11.02 -5.73
CA PRO A 45 11.52 12.37 -5.95
C PRO A 45 11.31 13.26 -4.73
N ARG A 46 12.25 14.16 -4.42
CA ARG A 46 12.18 15.03 -3.22
C ARG A 46 10.93 15.92 -3.19
N ALA A 47 10.42 16.30 -4.35
CA ALA A 47 9.19 17.08 -4.48
C ALA A 47 7.92 16.30 -4.11
N LYS A 48 7.99 14.95 -3.98
CA LYS A 48 6.84 14.11 -3.62
C LYS A 48 6.69 14.04 -2.11
N CYS A 49 5.46 14.24 -1.63
CA CYS A 49 5.13 14.11 -0.22
C CYS A 49 5.09 12.63 0.17
N LEU A 50 5.78 12.27 1.26
CA LEU A 50 5.65 10.98 1.94
C LEU A 50 4.99 11.22 3.28
N VAL A 51 3.89 10.50 3.54
CA VAL A 51 3.11 10.60 4.77
C VAL A 51 3.06 9.23 5.44
N LEU A 52 3.35 9.17 6.72
CA LEU A 52 3.29 7.95 7.52
C LEU A 52 2.15 8.07 8.54
N ILE A 53 1.28 7.07 8.60
CA ILE A 53 0.13 7.04 9.52
C ILE A 53 0.21 5.77 10.36
N ASP A 54 0.39 5.92 11.65
CA ASP A 54 0.36 4.81 12.62
C ASP A 54 0.16 5.38 14.02
N MET A 55 -0.80 4.83 14.75
CA MET A 55 -1.13 5.26 16.12
C MET A 55 -0.45 4.44 17.21
N ASP A 56 0.21 3.34 16.84
CA ASP A 56 0.89 2.47 17.79
C ASP A 56 2.22 3.06 18.24
N THR A 57 2.65 2.67 19.45
CA THR A 57 4.00 2.94 19.96
C THR A 57 4.96 1.79 19.66
N VAL A 58 6.24 2.11 19.62
CA VAL A 58 7.32 1.12 19.50
C VAL A 58 7.49 0.41 20.83
N GLU A 59 7.47 -0.91 20.80
CA GLU A 59 7.70 -1.79 21.95
C GLU A 59 8.98 -2.60 21.74
N GLU A 60 9.62 -3.08 22.82
CA GLU A 60 10.85 -3.89 22.75
C GLU A 60 10.70 -5.10 21.83
N ARG A 61 9.55 -5.80 21.87
CA ARG A 61 9.24 -6.94 20.98
C ARG A 61 9.22 -6.58 19.50
N ASN A 62 9.13 -5.29 19.14
CA ASN A 62 9.16 -4.87 17.75
C ASN A 62 10.57 -4.88 17.16
N LEU A 63 11.62 -4.76 17.99
CA LEU A 63 13.01 -4.59 17.55
C LEU A 63 13.55 -5.79 16.76
N ASN A 64 13.02 -7.00 17.02
CA ASN A 64 13.49 -8.23 16.38
C ASN A 64 13.07 -8.35 14.90
N ARG A 65 11.97 -7.70 14.48
CA ARG A 65 11.35 -7.92 13.17
C ARG A 65 10.90 -6.65 12.45
N GLN A 66 10.99 -5.50 13.10
CA GLN A 66 10.65 -4.19 12.54
C GLN A 66 11.89 -3.32 12.51
N SER A 67 11.89 -2.31 11.66
CA SER A 67 13.05 -1.43 11.48
C SER A 67 13.16 -0.36 12.56
N PHE A 68 12.97 -0.72 13.83
CA PHE A 68 13.13 0.17 14.99
C PHE A 68 14.40 -0.16 15.78
N THR A 69 14.87 0.81 16.56
CA THR A 69 16.02 0.69 17.46
C THR A 69 15.58 0.85 18.91
N ALA A 70 16.45 0.50 19.85
CA ALA A 70 16.16 0.68 21.27
C ALA A 70 15.84 2.15 21.64
N ALA A 71 16.41 3.12 20.92
CA ALA A 71 16.12 4.53 21.12
C ALA A 71 14.70 4.95 20.68
N ASP A 72 14.02 4.12 19.90
CA ASP A 72 12.66 4.39 19.41
C ASP A 72 11.57 3.88 20.39
N VAL A 73 11.94 3.03 21.37
CA VAL A 73 10.98 2.42 22.32
C VAL A 73 10.21 3.50 23.07
N GLY A 74 8.87 3.40 23.06
CA GLY A 74 7.95 4.35 23.69
C GLY A 74 7.52 5.51 22.76
N LEU A 75 8.19 5.75 21.63
CA LEU A 75 7.76 6.72 20.63
C LEU A 75 6.65 6.13 19.74
N PHE A 76 5.80 6.99 19.15
CA PHE A 76 4.88 6.52 18.10
C PHE A 76 5.65 6.01 16.89
N LYS A 77 5.21 4.90 16.30
CA LYS A 77 5.89 4.24 15.17
C LYS A 77 6.04 5.17 13.97
N SER A 78 4.97 5.89 13.60
CA SER A 78 4.98 6.86 12.52
C SER A 78 5.94 8.03 12.78
N GLU A 79 5.98 8.53 14.00
CA GLU A 79 6.87 9.63 14.40
C GLU A 79 8.35 9.22 14.37
N ALA A 80 8.69 8.11 15.05
CA ALA A 80 10.06 7.58 15.12
C ALA A 80 10.63 7.35 13.72
N LEU A 81 9.83 6.68 12.87
CA LEU A 81 10.22 6.37 11.50
C LEU A 81 10.36 7.63 10.64
N ALA A 82 9.40 8.58 10.72
CA ALA A 82 9.45 9.82 9.95
C ALA A 82 10.69 10.66 10.29
N LYS A 83 11.00 10.85 11.57
CA LYS A 83 12.18 11.59 12.02
C LYS A 83 13.49 10.95 11.53
N ARG A 84 13.59 9.62 11.66
CA ARG A 84 14.78 8.88 11.20
C ARG A 84 14.96 8.96 9.69
N LEU A 85 13.90 8.75 8.91
CA LEU A 85 13.96 8.81 7.46
C LEU A 85 14.23 10.23 6.94
N ALA A 86 13.68 11.26 7.59
CA ALA A 86 13.96 12.63 7.26
C ALA A 86 15.46 12.96 7.46
N GLY A 87 16.06 12.53 8.57
CA GLY A 87 17.49 12.68 8.82
C GLY A 87 18.35 11.86 7.86
N LYS A 88 18.01 10.59 7.62
CA LYS A 88 18.76 9.67 6.75
C LYS A 88 18.82 10.13 5.29
N TYR A 89 17.71 10.65 4.76
CA TYR A 89 17.58 10.97 3.33
C TYR A 89 17.55 12.48 3.03
N GLY A 90 17.62 13.33 4.05
CA GLY A 90 17.62 14.78 3.88
C GLY A 90 16.35 15.30 3.20
N ARG A 91 15.18 14.71 3.50
CA ARG A 91 13.89 15.09 2.93
C ARG A 91 12.81 15.16 4.01
N PRO A 92 11.79 16.05 3.88
CA PRO A 92 10.67 16.05 4.80
C PRO A 92 9.85 14.75 4.64
N VAL A 93 9.50 14.15 5.79
CA VAL A 93 8.55 13.04 5.90
C VAL A 93 7.48 13.46 6.89
N GLN A 94 6.24 13.52 6.44
CA GLN A 94 5.10 13.88 7.30
C GLN A 94 4.63 12.64 8.07
N TYR A 95 4.04 12.83 9.25
CA TYR A 95 3.46 11.72 10.00
C TYR A 95 2.19 12.11 10.72
N SER A 96 1.37 11.12 11.03
CA SER A 96 0.19 11.22 11.90
C SER A 96 0.22 10.08 12.91
N ILE A 97 0.00 10.44 14.18
CA ILE A 97 -0.15 9.51 15.30
C ILE A 97 -1.62 9.16 15.55
N LEU A 98 -2.52 9.70 14.75
CA LEU A 98 -3.94 9.40 14.80
C LEU A 98 -4.28 8.24 13.85
N PRO A 99 -5.35 7.49 14.13
CA PRO A 99 -5.78 6.43 13.23
C PRO A 99 -6.20 7.00 11.86
N VAL A 100 -6.10 6.18 10.83
CA VAL A 100 -6.68 6.52 9.54
C VAL A 100 -8.19 6.74 9.72
N GLY A 101 -8.71 7.83 9.17
CA GLY A 101 -10.11 8.23 9.37
C GLY A 101 -10.31 9.36 10.39
N ALA A 102 -9.32 9.71 11.20
CA ALA A 102 -9.36 10.90 12.05
C ALA A 102 -9.19 12.21 11.25
N GLY A 103 -8.93 12.12 9.96
CA GLY A 103 -8.79 13.24 9.03
C GLY A 103 -8.89 12.80 7.58
N THR A 104 -8.85 13.75 6.66
CA THR A 104 -8.90 13.49 5.22
C THR A 104 -7.55 12.94 4.73
N LEU A 105 -7.58 11.83 4.00
CA LEU A 105 -6.39 11.33 3.31
C LEU A 105 -6.01 12.28 2.17
N PRO A 106 -4.74 12.65 2.02
CA PRO A 106 -4.28 13.40 0.85
C PRO A 106 -4.52 12.59 -0.44
N GLY A 107 -4.70 13.30 -1.57
CA GLY A 107 -4.74 12.63 -2.87
C GLY A 107 -3.42 11.96 -3.21
N GLY A 108 -3.47 10.80 -3.88
CA GLY A 108 -2.26 10.08 -4.30
C GLY A 108 -2.37 8.56 -4.20
N ILE A 109 -1.31 7.90 -3.77
CA ILE A 109 -1.26 6.44 -3.59
C ILE A 109 -1.29 6.13 -2.10
N VAL A 110 -2.23 5.30 -1.67
CA VAL A 110 -2.29 4.76 -0.30
C VAL A 110 -1.70 3.36 -0.30
N VAL A 111 -0.75 3.13 0.58
CA VAL A 111 -0.15 1.82 0.85
C VAL A 111 -0.61 1.40 2.24
N GLY A 112 -1.50 0.41 2.31
CA GLY A 112 -1.99 -0.18 3.55
C GLY A 112 -1.13 -1.37 3.95
N CYS A 113 -0.43 -1.25 5.09
CA CYS A 113 0.35 -2.32 5.71
C CYS A 113 -0.23 -2.66 7.09
N VAL A 114 -1.56 -2.73 7.15
CA VAL A 114 -2.34 -2.98 8.37
C VAL A 114 -2.76 -4.44 8.45
N ASP A 115 -2.93 -4.95 9.67
CA ASP A 115 -3.21 -6.36 9.95
C ASP A 115 -4.65 -6.65 10.38
N ASN A 116 -5.55 -5.64 10.30
CA ASN A 116 -6.92 -5.80 10.77
C ASN A 116 -7.96 -5.19 9.84
N GLY A 117 -9.18 -5.75 9.88
CA GLY A 117 -10.31 -5.34 9.04
C GLY A 117 -10.78 -3.90 9.28
N PRO A 118 -10.95 -3.44 10.53
CA PRO A 118 -11.36 -2.06 10.82
C PRO A 118 -10.44 -1.00 10.18
N ALA A 119 -9.11 -1.18 10.22
CA ALA A 119 -8.19 -0.27 9.59
C ALA A 119 -8.31 -0.28 8.06
N ARG A 120 -8.52 -1.47 7.44
CA ARG A 120 -8.78 -1.59 6.00
C ARG A 120 -10.10 -0.94 5.60
N GLN A 121 -11.15 -1.11 6.41
CA GLN A 121 -12.43 -0.44 6.16
C GLN A 121 -12.26 1.08 6.23
N ALA A 122 -11.56 1.59 7.23
CA ALA A 122 -11.28 3.01 7.36
C ALA A 122 -10.49 3.57 6.16
N ILE A 123 -9.51 2.83 5.63
CA ILE A 123 -8.83 3.21 4.38
C ILE A 123 -9.84 3.31 3.25
N ALA A 124 -10.67 2.27 3.03
CA ALA A 124 -11.65 2.23 1.94
C ALA A 124 -12.65 3.38 1.99
N ASP A 125 -13.12 3.74 3.19
CA ASP A 125 -14.12 4.79 3.39
C ASP A 125 -13.56 6.18 3.06
N HIS A 126 -12.26 6.41 3.31
CA HIS A 126 -11.61 7.70 3.13
C HIS A 126 -10.88 7.87 1.79
N LEU A 127 -10.85 6.82 0.93
CA LEU A 127 -10.30 6.93 -0.41
C LEU A 127 -11.15 7.83 -1.31
N HIS A 128 -10.47 8.71 -2.05
CA HIS A 128 -11.07 9.45 -3.15
C HIS A 128 -11.27 8.57 -4.39
N ASP A 129 -12.24 8.91 -5.23
CA ASP A 129 -12.48 8.17 -6.47
C ASP A 129 -11.25 8.19 -7.39
N GLY A 130 -10.83 7.02 -7.84
CA GLY A 130 -9.64 6.85 -8.67
C GLY A 130 -8.30 6.87 -7.91
N GLN A 131 -8.32 7.06 -6.59
CA GLN A 131 -7.12 6.98 -5.76
C GLN A 131 -6.67 5.52 -5.64
N TRP A 132 -5.39 5.26 -5.90
CA TRP A 132 -4.82 3.92 -5.76
C TRP A 132 -4.67 3.53 -4.29
N TRP A 133 -5.12 2.32 -3.99
CA TRP A 133 -4.84 1.63 -2.75
C TRP A 133 -4.11 0.32 -3.04
N ILE A 134 -2.95 0.17 -2.42
CA ILE A 134 -2.14 -1.04 -2.41
C ILE A 134 -2.24 -1.61 -1.00
N ASP A 135 -2.89 -2.76 -0.83
CA ASP A 135 -2.96 -3.47 0.46
C ASP A 135 -1.91 -4.56 0.51
N SER A 136 -1.12 -4.59 1.56
CA SER A 136 -0.12 -5.62 1.81
C SER A 136 -0.42 -6.34 3.12
N GLY A 137 -0.60 -7.65 3.03
CA GLY A 137 -0.76 -8.54 4.17
C GLY A 137 0.20 -9.70 4.09
N ASN A 138 0.68 -10.18 5.24
CA ASN A 138 1.55 -11.34 5.29
C ASN A 138 1.31 -12.19 6.53
N GLY A 139 1.54 -13.49 6.38
CA GLY A 139 1.66 -14.48 7.45
C GLY A 139 3.12 -14.77 7.78
N ARG A 140 3.41 -16.03 8.14
CA ARG A 140 4.75 -16.44 8.53
C ARG A 140 5.75 -16.37 7.36
N ASN A 141 5.51 -17.13 6.30
CA ASN A 141 6.39 -17.25 5.14
C ASN A 141 5.68 -16.93 3.82
N PHE A 142 4.49 -16.38 3.87
CA PHE A 142 3.70 -16.01 2.70
C PHE A 142 3.12 -14.60 2.86
N GLY A 143 2.76 -14.01 1.74
CA GLY A 143 2.12 -12.70 1.73
C GLY A 143 1.40 -12.42 0.43
N GLN A 144 0.62 -11.35 0.46
CA GLN A 144 -0.15 -10.88 -0.68
C GLN A 144 -0.07 -9.36 -0.82
N VAL A 145 -0.10 -8.89 -2.05
CA VAL A 145 -0.28 -7.48 -2.39
C VAL A 145 -1.45 -7.38 -3.33
N LEU A 146 -2.49 -6.65 -2.93
CA LEU A 146 -3.65 -6.38 -3.75
C LEU A 146 -3.71 -4.90 -4.10
N MET A 147 -4.09 -4.57 -5.32
CA MET A 147 -4.17 -3.18 -5.75
C MET A 147 -5.50 -2.87 -6.43
N GLY A 148 -6.07 -1.73 -6.08
CA GLY A 148 -7.33 -1.26 -6.65
C GLY A 148 -7.48 0.25 -6.49
N ASN A 149 -8.43 0.84 -7.25
CA ASN A 149 -8.65 2.28 -7.24
C ASN A 149 -10.11 2.67 -7.49
N SER A 150 -11.04 1.70 -7.44
CA SER A 150 -12.44 1.97 -7.74
C SER A 150 -13.37 1.15 -6.86
N LYS A 151 -14.42 1.79 -6.38
CA LYS A 151 -15.60 1.08 -5.85
C LYS A 151 -16.33 0.41 -7.02
N ILE A 152 -16.96 -0.76 -6.80
CA ILE A 152 -17.64 -1.54 -7.88
C ILE A 152 -18.62 -0.67 -8.68
N GLU A 153 -19.39 0.17 -8.00
CA GLU A 153 -20.41 1.03 -8.61
C GLU A 153 -19.81 2.06 -9.59
N LYS A 154 -18.52 2.37 -9.43
CA LYS A 154 -17.79 3.36 -10.21
C LYS A 154 -16.76 2.77 -11.17
N LEU A 155 -16.73 1.45 -11.31
CA LEU A 155 -15.86 0.78 -12.28
C LEU A 155 -16.21 1.26 -13.68
N ARG A 156 -15.34 2.08 -14.25
CA ARG A 156 -15.42 2.48 -15.65
C ARG A 156 -14.41 1.68 -16.44
N PRO A 157 -14.83 1.04 -17.53
CA PRO A 157 -13.90 0.32 -18.38
C PRO A 157 -12.90 1.31 -18.98
N SER A 158 -11.64 1.04 -18.77
CA SER A 158 -10.55 1.79 -19.39
C SER A 158 -9.37 0.84 -19.48
N PHE A 159 -8.96 0.52 -20.69
CA PHE A 159 -7.87 -0.40 -20.96
C PHE A 159 -6.66 0.35 -21.50
N VAL A 160 -5.50 0.04 -20.94
CA VAL A 160 -4.22 0.34 -21.57
C VAL A 160 -3.61 -1.01 -21.90
N ALA A 161 -3.33 -1.25 -23.18
CA ALA A 161 -2.69 -2.49 -23.64
C ALA A 161 -3.41 -3.79 -23.19
N GLY A 162 -4.74 -3.83 -23.26
CA GLY A 162 -5.53 -5.01 -22.89
C GLY A 162 -5.72 -5.25 -21.39
N LEU A 163 -5.37 -4.27 -20.56
CA LEU A 163 -5.51 -4.34 -19.11
C LEU A 163 -6.58 -3.36 -18.61
N CYS A 164 -7.21 -3.69 -17.47
CA CYS A 164 -8.10 -2.78 -16.77
C CYS A 164 -7.28 -1.71 -16.03
N CYS A 165 -7.51 -0.43 -16.36
CA CYS A 165 -6.91 0.69 -15.63
C CYS A 165 -7.65 1.02 -14.32
N ARG A 166 -8.89 0.54 -14.18
CA ARG A 166 -9.68 0.66 -12.97
C ARG A 166 -9.94 -0.72 -12.40
N LEU A 167 -9.50 -0.91 -11.17
CA LEU A 167 -9.56 -2.17 -10.46
C LEU A 167 -10.42 -2.03 -9.21
N PRO A 168 -11.22 -3.06 -8.85
CA PRO A 168 -11.95 -3.06 -7.60
C PRO A 168 -11.00 -2.91 -6.41
N LEU A 169 -11.47 -2.28 -5.33
CA LEU A 169 -10.66 -2.12 -4.12
C LEU A 169 -10.24 -3.48 -3.56
N PRO A 170 -9.11 -3.58 -2.85
CA PRO A 170 -8.63 -4.82 -2.23
C PRO A 170 -9.67 -5.57 -1.42
N ILE A 171 -10.49 -4.87 -0.62
CA ILE A 171 -11.57 -5.47 0.18
C ILE A 171 -12.74 -6.02 -0.66
N ILE A 172 -12.87 -5.59 -1.90
CA ILE A 172 -13.86 -6.12 -2.85
C ILE A 172 -13.30 -7.35 -3.54
N GLN A 173 -12.01 -7.32 -3.88
CA GLN A 173 -11.32 -8.46 -4.47
C GLN A 173 -11.23 -9.63 -3.48
N GLN A 174 -11.07 -9.34 -2.19
CA GLN A 174 -10.95 -10.33 -1.11
C GLN A 174 -11.68 -9.86 0.15
N PRO A 175 -12.99 -10.10 0.26
CA PRO A 175 -13.82 -9.67 1.40
C PRO A 175 -13.34 -10.22 2.76
N ALA A 176 -12.67 -11.37 2.77
CA ALA A 176 -12.09 -11.97 3.98
C ALA A 176 -11.09 -11.07 4.70
N LEU A 177 -10.52 -10.06 4.02
CA LEU A 177 -9.66 -9.05 4.63
C LEU A 177 -10.36 -8.24 5.73
N LEU A 178 -11.68 -8.03 5.61
CA LEU A 178 -12.48 -7.32 6.61
C LEU A 178 -12.81 -8.18 7.84
N ALA A 179 -12.80 -9.51 7.70
CA ALA A 179 -13.05 -10.44 8.79
C ALA A 179 -11.86 -10.58 9.75
N GLN A 180 -10.70 -10.03 9.41
CA GLN A 180 -9.54 -10.03 10.28
C GLN A 180 -9.79 -9.12 11.48
N ALA A 181 -10.07 -9.74 12.63
CA ALA A 181 -10.35 -9.02 13.87
C ALA A 181 -9.14 -8.20 14.33
N THR A 182 -9.41 -7.07 14.97
CA THR A 182 -8.37 -6.38 15.76
C THR A 182 -7.89 -7.36 16.82
N ARG A 183 -6.67 -7.84 16.72
CA ARG A 183 -6.12 -8.77 17.71
C ARG A 183 -5.96 -8.04 19.05
N GLN A 184 -6.94 -8.18 19.93
CA GLN A 184 -6.69 -8.04 21.37
C GLN A 184 -5.87 -9.26 21.78
N ARG A 185 -4.56 -9.12 21.80
CA ARG A 185 -3.66 -10.21 22.18
C ARG A 185 -3.69 -10.36 23.69
N SER A 186 -4.09 -11.54 24.19
CA SER A 186 -3.77 -11.94 25.57
C SER A 186 -2.25 -12.07 25.74
N CYS A 187 -1.75 -11.91 26.97
CA CYS A 187 -0.31 -12.06 27.25
C CYS A 187 0.27 -13.42 26.79
N ALA A 188 -0.54 -14.50 26.77
CA ALA A 188 -0.15 -15.82 26.29
C ALA A 188 -0.01 -15.87 24.75
N GLU A 189 -0.86 -15.15 24.02
CA GLU A 189 -0.79 -15.04 22.57
C GLU A 189 0.33 -14.10 22.10
N ALA A 190 0.79 -13.19 22.96
CA ALA A 190 1.94 -12.33 22.67
C ALA A 190 3.25 -13.13 22.55
N VAL A 191 3.37 -14.23 23.27
CA VAL A 191 4.53 -15.15 23.20
C VAL A 191 4.48 -16.00 21.92
N ALA A 192 3.29 -16.37 21.43
CA ALA A 192 3.09 -17.10 20.18
C ALA A 192 3.18 -16.20 18.93
N ALA A 193 3.28 -14.88 19.08
CA ALA A 193 3.26 -13.91 17.98
C ALA A 193 4.62 -13.69 17.30
N ASP A 194 5.64 -14.43 17.68
CA ASP A 194 6.95 -14.52 17.00
C ASP A 194 6.88 -15.38 15.72
N ASP A 195 5.68 -15.49 15.14
CA ASP A 195 5.36 -16.44 14.08
C ASP A 195 5.54 -15.86 12.66
N GLN A 196 6.23 -14.73 12.53
CA GLN A 196 6.64 -14.19 11.23
C GLN A 196 8.13 -14.50 10.98
N SER A 197 8.43 -14.99 9.77
CA SER A 197 9.81 -15.12 9.32
C SER A 197 10.52 -13.76 9.37
N PRO A 198 11.80 -13.70 9.77
CA PRO A 198 12.55 -12.44 9.81
C PRO A 198 12.61 -11.71 8.46
N THR A 199 12.47 -12.45 7.35
CA THR A 199 12.65 -11.93 5.98
C THR A 199 11.34 -11.59 5.28
N ILE A 200 10.20 -12.12 5.72
CA ILE A 200 8.93 -11.91 5.01
C ILE A 200 8.56 -10.42 4.89
N ASN A 201 8.78 -9.64 5.93
CA ASN A 201 8.46 -8.21 5.94
C ASN A 201 9.31 -7.44 4.91
N GLN A 202 10.58 -7.81 4.74
CA GLN A 202 11.49 -7.22 3.75
C GLN A 202 11.08 -7.60 2.33
N ALA A 203 10.80 -8.88 2.10
CA ALA A 203 10.35 -9.38 0.80
C ALA A 203 9.05 -8.71 0.37
N MET A 204 8.06 -8.61 1.27
CA MET A 204 6.81 -7.91 1.00
C MET A 204 7.04 -6.41 0.77
N GLY A 205 7.91 -5.77 1.54
CA GLY A 205 8.29 -4.38 1.33
C GLY A 205 8.86 -4.14 -0.06
N ALA A 206 9.75 -5.01 -0.54
CA ALA A 206 10.31 -4.92 -1.89
C ALA A 206 9.23 -5.07 -2.99
N LEU A 207 8.29 -6.02 -2.83
CA LEU A 207 7.18 -6.19 -3.77
C LEU A 207 6.25 -4.97 -3.80
N VAL A 208 5.91 -4.41 -2.66
CA VAL A 208 5.09 -3.19 -2.57
C VAL A 208 5.79 -2.03 -3.28
N LEU A 209 7.09 -1.85 -3.07
CA LEU A 209 7.87 -0.80 -3.75
C LEU A 209 7.84 -0.97 -5.27
N GLU A 210 7.97 -2.21 -5.77
CA GLU A 210 7.87 -2.48 -7.20
C GLU A 210 6.48 -2.17 -7.76
N VAL A 211 5.42 -2.51 -7.03
CA VAL A 211 4.04 -2.15 -7.40
C VAL A 211 3.85 -0.64 -7.43
N VAL A 212 4.30 0.09 -6.39
CA VAL A 212 4.23 1.56 -6.34
C VAL A 212 4.96 2.16 -7.54
N ARG A 213 6.18 1.71 -7.84
CA ARG A 213 6.95 2.16 -9.00
C ARG A 213 6.16 1.97 -10.30
N ARG A 214 5.63 0.77 -10.53
CA ARG A 214 4.87 0.47 -11.75
C ARG A 214 3.56 1.24 -11.87
N ILE A 215 2.87 1.49 -10.76
CA ILE A 215 1.67 2.34 -10.77
C ILE A 215 2.05 3.77 -11.16
N ILE A 216 3.15 4.29 -10.60
CA ILE A 216 3.67 5.62 -10.93
C ILE A 216 4.02 5.73 -12.42
N GLU A 217 4.69 4.73 -12.97
CA GLU A 217 5.10 4.67 -14.37
C GLU A 217 3.95 4.31 -15.33
N GLY A 218 2.77 3.91 -14.81
CA GLY A 218 1.66 3.44 -15.62
C GLY A 218 1.93 2.09 -16.30
N THR A 219 2.82 1.27 -15.73
CA THR A 219 3.26 -0.03 -16.29
C THR A 219 2.83 -1.23 -15.46
N CYS A 220 1.99 -1.05 -14.42
CA CYS A 220 1.56 -2.14 -13.55
C CYS A 220 0.53 -3.04 -14.26
N PRO A 221 0.86 -4.31 -14.58
CA PRO A 221 -0.06 -5.21 -15.27
C PRO A 221 -0.89 -6.06 -14.29
N TRP A 222 -0.61 -5.94 -13.00
CA TRP A 222 -1.15 -6.82 -11.97
C TRP A 222 -2.32 -6.19 -11.23
N MET A 223 -3.21 -7.03 -10.70
CA MET A 223 -4.18 -6.66 -9.68
C MET A 223 -3.90 -7.33 -8.33
N GLN A 224 -3.18 -8.45 -8.33
CA GLN A 224 -2.77 -9.17 -7.13
C GLN A 224 -1.40 -9.81 -7.35
N LEU A 225 -0.64 -9.92 -6.25
CA LEU A 225 0.60 -10.69 -6.17
C LEU A 225 0.54 -11.56 -4.92
N TYR A 226 0.96 -12.80 -5.04
CA TYR A 226 1.06 -13.76 -3.94
C TYR A 226 2.49 -14.27 -3.87
N LEU A 227 3.12 -14.10 -2.70
CA LEU A 227 4.46 -14.59 -2.39
C LEU A 227 4.35 -15.77 -1.43
N ASP A 228 5.07 -16.85 -1.73
CA ASP A 228 5.29 -17.97 -0.83
C ASP A 228 6.79 -18.24 -0.76
N LEU A 229 7.39 -17.97 0.42
CA LEU A 229 8.82 -18.17 0.63
C LEU A 229 9.19 -19.64 0.83
N ASP A 230 8.27 -20.46 1.33
CA ASP A 230 8.53 -21.90 1.51
C ASP A 230 8.57 -22.61 0.15
N ALA A 231 7.66 -22.23 -0.75
CA ALA A 231 7.64 -22.74 -2.12
C ALA A 231 8.62 -22.00 -3.06
N GLY A 232 9.17 -20.85 -2.64
CA GLY A 232 10.03 -20.01 -3.48
C GLY A 232 9.28 -19.41 -4.69
N THR A 233 7.98 -19.13 -4.56
CA THR A 233 7.16 -18.70 -5.68
C THR A 233 6.60 -17.30 -5.52
N LEU A 234 6.47 -16.58 -6.65
CA LEU A 234 5.74 -15.34 -6.79
C LEU A 234 4.70 -15.50 -7.90
N THR A 235 3.42 -15.47 -7.53
CA THR A 235 2.30 -15.68 -8.45
C THR A 235 1.55 -14.39 -8.69
N PRO A 236 1.57 -13.82 -9.90
CA PRO A 236 0.79 -12.64 -10.25
C PRO A 236 -0.61 -13.01 -10.72
N THR A 237 -1.58 -12.16 -10.40
CA THR A 237 -2.89 -12.13 -11.04
C THR A 237 -2.96 -10.91 -11.94
N MET A 238 -3.11 -11.14 -13.25
CA MET A 238 -3.11 -10.05 -14.24
C MET A 238 -4.41 -9.27 -14.19
N ALA A 239 -4.33 -7.96 -14.44
CA ALA A 239 -5.47 -7.05 -14.45
C ALA A 239 -6.25 -7.09 -15.80
N THR A 240 -6.47 -8.28 -16.36
CA THR A 240 -7.24 -8.43 -17.60
C THR A 240 -8.75 -8.39 -17.34
N PRO A 241 -9.57 -7.98 -18.33
CA PRO A 241 -11.02 -7.94 -18.20
C PRO A 241 -11.64 -9.26 -17.76
N GLU A 242 -11.15 -10.36 -18.29
CA GLU A 242 -11.64 -11.71 -18.00
C GLU A 242 -11.35 -12.08 -16.55
N VAL A 243 -10.16 -11.74 -16.05
CA VAL A 243 -9.77 -12.00 -14.66
C VAL A 243 -10.57 -11.10 -13.71
N VAL A 244 -10.70 -9.81 -14.01
CA VAL A 244 -11.50 -8.87 -13.22
C VAL A 244 -12.97 -9.31 -13.20
N SER A 245 -13.53 -9.69 -14.37
CA SER A 245 -14.90 -10.19 -14.49
C SER A 245 -15.15 -11.43 -13.61
N ARG A 246 -14.21 -12.38 -13.62
CA ARG A 246 -14.32 -13.62 -12.84
C ARG A 246 -14.31 -13.37 -11.34
N LEU A 247 -13.50 -12.42 -10.89
CA LEU A 247 -13.33 -12.11 -9.46
C LEU A 247 -14.43 -11.20 -8.91
N THR A 248 -15.09 -10.42 -9.77
CA THR A 248 -16.06 -9.40 -9.35
C THR A 248 -17.47 -9.63 -9.87
N GLU A 249 -17.68 -10.67 -10.71
CA GLU A 249 -18.92 -10.98 -11.41
C GLU A 249 -19.41 -9.84 -12.34
N ILE A 250 -18.59 -8.82 -12.58
CA ILE A 250 -18.90 -7.75 -13.52
C ILE A 250 -18.70 -8.28 -14.94
N LYS A 251 -19.72 -8.13 -15.78
CA LYS A 251 -19.65 -8.59 -17.20
C LYS A 251 -18.49 -7.90 -17.92
N VAL A 252 -17.70 -8.69 -18.67
CA VAL A 252 -16.56 -8.18 -19.48
C VAL A 252 -16.98 -7.00 -20.36
N SER A 253 -18.19 -7.01 -20.93
CA SER A 253 -18.71 -5.91 -21.76
C SER A 253 -18.83 -4.55 -21.02
N LYS A 254 -18.83 -4.57 -19.69
CA LYS A 254 -18.78 -3.35 -18.85
C LYS A 254 -17.36 -2.92 -18.51
N LEU A 255 -16.37 -3.79 -18.75
CA LEU A 255 -14.96 -3.57 -18.47
C LEU A 255 -14.18 -3.17 -19.72
N ILE A 256 -14.81 -3.20 -20.90
CA ILE A 256 -14.24 -2.84 -22.19
C ILE A 256 -14.85 -1.50 -22.65
N GLU A 257 -14.03 -0.51 -22.95
CA GLU A 257 -14.51 0.69 -23.63
C GLU A 257 -15.05 0.31 -25.01
N LYS A 258 -16.30 0.67 -25.30
CA LYS A 258 -16.80 0.60 -26.66
C LYS A 258 -16.02 1.66 -27.47
N GLU A 259 -15.30 1.22 -28.51
CA GLU A 259 -14.79 2.14 -29.51
C GLU A 259 -15.92 3.08 -29.92
N ARG A 260 -15.74 4.37 -29.67
CA ARG A 260 -16.62 5.38 -30.25
C ARG A 260 -16.37 5.35 -31.74
N ARG A 261 -17.31 4.75 -32.51
CA ARG A 261 -17.39 4.88 -33.96
C ARG A 261 -17.72 6.32 -34.33
#